data_c2af0097fea88e25cb88a5bd36d94932
#
_entry.id   c2af0097fea88e25cb88a5bd36d94932
#
_cell.length_a   1.000
_cell.length_b   1.000
_cell.length_c   1.000
_cell.angle_alpha   90.00
_cell.angle_beta   90.00
_cell.angle_gamma   90.00
#
_symmetry.space_group_name_H-M   'P 1'
#
loop_
_entity.id
_entity.type
_entity.pdbx_description
1 polymer ?
#
loop_
_entity_poly.entity_id
_entity_poly.type
_entity_poly.pdbx_seq_one_letter_code
_entity_poly.pdbx_strand_id
1 'polypeptide(L)'
;MIRKINFTGRKKIKRTNVRVDILRDADGRRFFNLQADLSDLRLPSNARIYAEAYRRTAYQRFDFGSISNRKSPGDRRLDRFSDSTIPLFRVKVVDRTSAHGRILAALDKIRPETVDSEPAGSHSLLFVEYEELGNNIWRLDLDGDWPVLKLNQNVDEIGLVASSDQRFFALVYPEVFRQVLTRVVIEEEHTDPDCDDDWPSLWLKLARRLPGMVDPPA
;
A
#
# COMPACT_ATOMS: atom_id res chain seq x y z
N MET A 1 -12.34 16.78 -17.20
CA MET A 1 -12.88 16.26 -15.92
C MET A 1 -13.43 14.87 -16.16
N ILE A 2 -12.63 13.82 -15.91
CA ILE A 2 -13.06 12.42 -16.09
C ILE A 2 -13.83 12.00 -14.84
N ARG A 3 -15.15 11.90 -14.94
CA ARG A 3 -15.97 11.32 -13.87
C ARG A 3 -15.76 9.80 -13.84
N LYS A 4 -15.05 9.29 -12.83
CA LYS A 4 -15.05 7.85 -12.53
C LYS A 4 -16.47 7.42 -12.14
N ILE A 5 -17.19 6.79 -13.06
CA ILE A 5 -18.54 6.28 -12.80
C ILE A 5 -18.39 4.92 -12.11
N ASN A 6 -18.88 4.81 -10.88
CA ASN A 6 -18.88 3.56 -10.13
C ASN A 6 -20.01 2.64 -10.60
N PHE A 7 -19.82 1.95 -11.73
CA PHE A 7 -20.80 1.02 -12.29
C PHE A 7 -21.10 -0.20 -11.40
N THR A 8 -20.26 -0.48 -10.41
CA THR A 8 -20.42 -1.69 -9.58
C THR A 8 -21.25 -1.45 -8.33
N GLY A 9 -21.57 -0.21 -7.99
CA GLY A 9 -22.28 0.16 -6.75
C GLY A 9 -21.52 -0.24 -5.47
N ARG A 10 -20.20 -0.50 -5.57
CA ARG A 10 -19.35 -0.82 -4.41
C ARG A 10 -19.10 0.44 -3.60
N LYS A 11 -19.24 0.32 -2.27
CA LYS A 11 -18.85 1.38 -1.36
C LYS A 11 -17.34 1.37 -1.18
N LYS A 12 -16.72 2.55 -1.11
CA LYS A 12 -15.31 2.69 -0.78
C LYS A 12 -15.18 2.71 0.74
N ILE A 13 -14.33 1.84 1.29
CA ILE A 13 -13.93 1.92 2.70
C ILE A 13 -12.87 3.01 2.80
N LYS A 14 -13.03 3.95 3.75
CA LYS A 14 -12.03 5.00 3.97
C LYS A 14 -10.72 4.40 4.49
N ARG A 15 -9.60 4.90 3.99
CA ARG A 15 -8.26 4.45 4.41
C ARG A 15 -8.05 4.64 5.91
N THR A 16 -8.50 5.77 6.45
CA THR A 16 -8.41 6.10 7.88
C THR A 16 -9.14 5.14 8.80
N ASN A 17 -10.10 4.37 8.25
CA ASN A 17 -10.89 3.42 9.01
C ASN A 17 -10.28 2.01 9.05
N VAL A 18 -9.13 1.81 8.41
CA VAL A 18 -8.49 0.49 8.34
C VAL A 18 -7.01 0.60 8.68
N ARG A 19 -6.58 -0.22 9.64
CA ARG A 19 -5.18 -0.38 10.03
C ARG A 19 -4.81 -1.85 9.99
N VAL A 20 -3.64 -2.13 9.47
CA VAL A 20 -3.04 -3.46 9.43
C VAL A 20 -1.64 -3.39 10.02
N ASP A 21 -1.37 -4.20 11.04
CA ASP A 21 -0.06 -4.30 11.68
C ASP A 21 0.52 -5.68 11.41
N ILE A 22 1.77 -5.77 10.94
CA ILE A 22 2.52 -7.02 10.87
C ILE A 22 3.39 -7.15 12.11
N LEU A 23 3.21 -8.27 12.80
CA LEU A 23 3.88 -8.61 14.04
C LEU A 23 4.64 -9.93 13.87
N ARG A 24 5.51 -10.26 14.83
CA ARG A 24 6.16 -11.57 14.93
C ARG A 24 5.67 -12.30 16.18
N ASP A 25 5.43 -13.61 16.05
CA ASP A 25 5.15 -14.48 17.20
C ASP A 25 6.45 -14.88 17.92
N ALA A 26 6.33 -15.65 18.98
CA ALA A 26 7.48 -16.12 19.77
C ALA A 26 8.47 -16.97 18.95
N ASP A 27 8.01 -17.60 17.88
CA ASP A 27 8.82 -18.40 16.96
C ASP A 27 9.43 -17.56 15.84
N GLY A 28 9.24 -16.22 15.86
CA GLY A 28 9.71 -15.28 14.85
C GLY A 28 8.87 -15.25 13.57
N ARG A 29 7.78 -16.02 13.49
CA ARG A 29 6.91 -16.07 12.31
C ARG A 29 6.04 -14.85 12.24
N ARG A 30 5.87 -14.32 11.02
CA ARG A 30 5.06 -13.13 10.81
C ARG A 30 3.57 -13.47 10.78
N PHE A 31 2.80 -12.68 11.49
CA PHE A 31 1.34 -12.66 11.43
C PHE A 31 0.85 -11.21 11.40
N PHE A 32 -0.42 -11.00 11.10
CA PHE A 32 -0.97 -9.64 11.06
C PHE A 32 -2.18 -9.46 11.96
N ASN A 33 -2.38 -8.23 12.39
CA ASN A 33 -3.61 -7.75 13.01
C ASN A 33 -4.33 -6.82 12.04
N LEU A 34 -5.67 -6.89 12.02
CA LEU A 34 -6.53 -6.01 11.24
C LEU A 34 -7.50 -5.30 12.18
N GLN A 35 -7.50 -3.98 12.13
CA GLN A 35 -8.54 -3.13 12.71
C GLN A 35 -9.28 -2.47 11.55
N ALA A 36 -10.61 -2.58 11.53
CA ALA A 36 -11.43 -1.99 10.48
C ALA A 36 -12.73 -1.43 11.08
N ASP A 37 -12.93 -0.13 10.98
CA ASP A 37 -14.20 0.50 11.28
C ASP A 37 -15.04 0.62 10.01
N LEU A 38 -16.17 -0.09 9.98
CA LEU A 38 -17.09 -0.16 8.84
C LEU A 38 -18.47 0.41 9.19
N SER A 39 -18.62 1.07 10.33
CA SER A 39 -19.90 1.58 10.85
C SER A 39 -20.56 2.58 9.90
N ASP A 40 -19.78 3.44 9.26
CA ASP A 40 -20.26 4.48 8.35
C ASP A 40 -20.94 3.92 7.09
N LEU A 41 -20.69 2.65 6.75
CA LEU A 41 -21.04 2.10 5.44
C LEU A 41 -22.45 1.51 5.37
N ARG A 42 -23.17 1.38 6.50
CA ARG A 42 -24.51 0.78 6.56
C ARG A 42 -24.57 -0.51 5.73
N LEU A 43 -23.76 -1.50 6.10
CA LEU A 43 -23.66 -2.79 5.44
C LEU A 43 -24.62 -3.81 6.06
N PRO A 44 -25.10 -4.83 5.30
CA PRO A 44 -25.91 -5.90 5.85
C PRO A 44 -25.18 -6.64 6.98
N SER A 45 -25.89 -6.98 8.03
CA SER A 45 -25.34 -7.64 9.24
C SER A 45 -24.69 -9.00 8.94
N ASN A 46 -25.22 -9.72 7.96
CA ASN A 46 -24.74 -11.04 7.53
C ASN A 46 -23.60 -10.99 6.50
N ALA A 47 -23.26 -9.79 5.97
CA ALA A 47 -22.17 -9.67 5.00
C ALA A 47 -20.82 -10.05 5.63
N ARG A 48 -20.00 -10.81 4.88
CA ARG A 48 -18.73 -11.37 5.34
C ARG A 48 -17.59 -10.40 5.09
N ILE A 49 -16.67 -10.34 6.04
CA ILE A 49 -15.45 -9.52 5.96
C ILE A 49 -14.27 -10.44 5.61
N TYR A 50 -13.56 -10.10 4.56
CA TYR A 50 -12.33 -10.79 4.17
C TYR A 50 -11.17 -9.81 4.16
N ALA A 51 -10.04 -10.21 4.74
CA ALA A 51 -8.75 -9.60 4.49
C ALA A 51 -7.95 -10.47 3.53
N GLU A 52 -7.30 -9.85 2.58
CA GLU A 52 -6.46 -10.52 1.59
C GLU A 52 -5.08 -9.90 1.64
N ALA A 53 -4.06 -10.70 1.91
CA ALA A 53 -2.67 -10.32 1.75
C ALA A 53 -2.20 -10.75 0.36
N TYR A 54 -1.51 -9.88 -0.36
CA TYR A 54 -1.04 -10.19 -1.71
C TYR A 54 0.25 -9.45 -2.06
N ARG A 55 1.07 -10.07 -2.89
CA ARG A 55 2.24 -9.45 -3.52
C ARG A 55 2.60 -10.25 -4.77
N ARG A 56 2.62 -9.59 -5.94
CA ARG A 56 2.81 -10.29 -7.22
C ARG A 56 1.86 -11.48 -7.37
N THR A 57 2.38 -12.69 -7.46
CA THR A 57 1.58 -13.94 -7.59
C THR A 57 1.20 -14.56 -6.24
N ALA A 58 1.84 -14.15 -5.13
CA ALA A 58 1.52 -14.66 -3.81
C ALA A 58 0.23 -14.04 -3.28
N TYR A 59 -0.65 -14.88 -2.71
CA TYR A 59 -1.97 -14.48 -2.25
C TYR A 59 -2.43 -15.35 -1.07
N GLN A 60 -2.95 -14.72 -0.02
CA GLN A 60 -3.63 -15.40 1.11
C GLN A 60 -4.91 -14.64 1.46
N ARG A 61 -6.00 -15.38 1.78
CA ARG A 61 -7.27 -14.80 2.22
C ARG A 61 -7.60 -15.28 3.64
N PHE A 62 -8.13 -14.37 4.43
CA PHE A 62 -8.51 -14.56 5.81
C PHE A 62 -9.95 -14.11 6.03
N ASP A 63 -10.74 -14.92 6.73
CA ASP A 63 -12.16 -14.67 7.00
C ASP A 63 -12.31 -14.08 8.41
N PHE A 64 -12.79 -12.84 8.49
CA PHE A 64 -13.02 -12.10 9.73
C PHE A 64 -14.48 -12.16 10.23
N GLY A 65 -15.24 -13.12 9.76
CA GLY A 65 -16.63 -13.29 10.18
C GLY A 65 -17.60 -12.39 9.42
N SER A 66 -18.73 -12.07 10.04
CA SER A 66 -19.74 -11.17 9.48
C SER A 66 -19.68 -9.79 10.14
N ILE A 67 -20.39 -8.81 9.56
CA ILE A 67 -20.50 -7.46 10.12
C ILE A 67 -21.05 -7.52 11.57
N SER A 68 -22.07 -8.34 11.83
CA SER A 68 -22.68 -8.48 13.16
C SER A 68 -21.90 -9.39 14.12
N ASN A 69 -21.06 -10.29 13.58
CA ASN A 69 -20.27 -11.22 14.37
C ASN A 69 -18.86 -11.30 13.82
N ARG A 70 -18.07 -10.29 14.13
CA ARG A 70 -16.65 -10.21 13.75
C ARG A 70 -15.84 -11.18 14.58
N LYS A 71 -15.03 -11.97 13.91
CA LYS A 71 -14.15 -12.94 14.56
C LYS A 71 -12.80 -12.95 13.83
N SER A 72 -11.75 -12.58 14.54
CA SER A 72 -10.40 -12.75 14.02
C SER A 72 -10.11 -14.22 13.75
N PRO A 73 -9.56 -14.57 12.58
CA PRO A 73 -9.10 -15.93 12.32
C PRO A 73 -8.06 -16.38 13.35
N GLY A 74 -8.10 -17.63 13.74
CA GLY A 74 -7.11 -18.21 14.69
C GLY A 74 -5.70 -18.22 14.10
N ASP A 75 -5.59 -18.47 12.79
CA ASP A 75 -4.33 -18.39 12.06
C ASP A 75 -4.35 -17.19 11.10
N ARG A 76 -3.41 -16.27 11.32
CA ARG A 76 -3.20 -15.04 10.52
C ARG A 76 -1.75 -14.93 10.06
N ARG A 77 -1.05 -16.07 9.99
CA ARG A 77 0.34 -16.13 9.53
C ARG A 77 0.45 -15.80 8.06
N LEU A 78 1.54 -15.17 7.71
CA LEU A 78 1.86 -14.76 6.34
C LEU A 78 2.80 -15.75 5.66
N ASP A 79 2.48 -17.04 5.72
CA ASP A 79 3.35 -18.15 5.32
C ASP A 79 3.67 -18.20 3.83
N ARG A 80 2.87 -17.50 2.99
CA ARG A 80 3.10 -17.44 1.53
C ARG A 80 4.04 -16.32 1.11
N PHE A 81 4.56 -15.55 2.06
CA PHE A 81 5.43 -14.41 1.77
C PHE A 81 6.79 -14.63 2.45
N SER A 82 7.88 -14.44 1.71
CA SER A 82 9.23 -14.47 2.29
C SER A 82 9.41 -13.35 3.32
N ASP A 83 10.32 -13.51 4.27
CA ASP A 83 10.55 -12.54 5.34
C ASP A 83 10.94 -11.14 4.85
N SER A 84 11.60 -11.06 3.70
CA SER A 84 11.96 -9.79 3.04
C SER A 84 10.81 -9.14 2.29
N THR A 85 9.68 -9.85 2.09
CA THR A 85 8.55 -9.34 1.30
C THR A 85 7.46 -8.79 2.20
N ILE A 86 7.13 -7.50 2.09
CA ILE A 86 5.99 -6.89 2.76
C ILE A 86 4.78 -6.97 1.82
N PRO A 87 3.74 -7.77 2.14
CA PRO A 87 2.54 -7.83 1.32
C PRO A 87 1.70 -6.57 1.45
N LEU A 88 0.96 -6.25 0.41
CA LEU A 88 -0.17 -5.33 0.48
C LEU A 88 -1.41 -6.09 0.98
N PHE A 89 -2.32 -5.34 1.56
CA PHE A 89 -3.59 -5.90 2.03
C PHE A 89 -4.76 -5.28 1.28
N ARG A 90 -5.83 -6.05 1.23
CA ARG A 90 -7.13 -5.64 0.71
C ARG A 90 -8.21 -6.11 1.67
N VAL A 91 -9.14 -5.23 2.01
CA VAL A 91 -10.33 -5.57 2.80
C VAL A 91 -11.54 -5.55 1.88
N LYS A 92 -12.32 -6.63 1.92
CA LYS A 92 -13.57 -6.77 1.15
C LYS A 92 -14.71 -7.13 2.09
N VAL A 93 -15.87 -6.52 1.85
CA VAL A 93 -17.13 -6.94 2.44
C VAL A 93 -17.99 -7.54 1.34
N VAL A 94 -18.40 -8.79 1.54
CA VAL A 94 -19.05 -9.60 0.53
C VAL A 94 -20.42 -10.07 1.04
N ASP A 95 -21.45 -9.82 0.23
CA ASP A 95 -22.75 -10.44 0.40
C ASP A 95 -22.72 -11.85 -0.20
N ARG A 96 -23.02 -12.86 0.62
CA ARG A 96 -23.08 -14.25 0.22
C ARG A 96 -24.49 -14.79 0.07
N THR A 97 -25.48 -13.93 0.09
CA THR A 97 -26.89 -14.35 -0.10
C THR A 97 -27.17 -14.80 -1.55
N SER A 98 -26.38 -14.33 -2.51
CA SER A 98 -26.41 -14.78 -3.89
C SER A 98 -25.32 -15.82 -4.19
N ALA A 99 -25.55 -16.70 -5.17
CA ALA A 99 -24.67 -17.81 -5.53
C ALA A 99 -23.22 -17.39 -5.87
N HIS A 100 -23.00 -16.16 -6.34
CA HIS A 100 -21.70 -15.69 -6.83
C HIS A 100 -20.98 -14.72 -5.89
N GLY A 101 -21.60 -14.34 -4.78
CA GLY A 101 -21.02 -13.38 -3.82
C GLY A 101 -20.81 -11.98 -4.42
N ARG A 102 -21.51 -10.98 -3.93
CA ARG A 102 -21.38 -9.59 -4.40
C ARG A 102 -20.47 -8.80 -3.45
N ILE A 103 -19.46 -8.12 -3.98
CA ILE A 103 -18.64 -7.20 -3.19
C ILE A 103 -19.45 -5.93 -2.93
N LEU A 104 -19.77 -5.67 -1.67
CA LEU A 104 -20.51 -4.50 -1.22
C LEU A 104 -19.62 -3.31 -0.92
N ALA A 105 -18.46 -3.57 -0.32
CA ALA A 105 -17.46 -2.56 -0.02
C ALA A 105 -16.05 -3.14 -0.16
N ALA A 106 -15.09 -2.29 -0.51
CA ALA A 106 -13.69 -2.68 -0.59
C ALA A 106 -12.76 -1.50 -0.31
N LEU A 107 -11.58 -1.84 0.23
CA LEU A 107 -10.39 -1.00 0.25
C LEU A 107 -9.23 -1.86 -0.22
N ASP A 108 -8.49 -1.37 -1.20
CA ASP A 108 -7.34 -2.04 -1.78
C ASP A 108 -6.02 -1.34 -1.44
N LYS A 109 -4.91 -1.99 -1.74
CA LYS A 109 -3.55 -1.41 -1.60
C LYS A 109 -3.24 -0.90 -0.19
N ILE A 110 -3.74 -1.61 0.85
CA ILE A 110 -3.46 -1.26 2.24
C ILE A 110 -2.04 -1.66 2.57
N ARG A 111 -1.21 -0.68 2.95
CA ARG A 111 0.14 -0.94 3.49
C ARG A 111 0.02 -1.31 4.96
N PRO A 112 0.64 -2.40 5.40
CA PRO A 112 0.73 -2.71 6.82
C PRO A 112 1.77 -1.80 7.50
N GLU A 113 1.57 -1.56 8.78
CA GLU A 113 2.61 -1.07 9.67
C GLU A 113 3.43 -2.28 10.16
N THR A 114 4.75 -2.14 10.22
CA THR A 114 5.64 -3.18 10.75
C THR A 114 6.25 -2.70 12.05
N VAL A 115 6.63 -3.63 12.94
CA VAL A 115 7.24 -3.28 14.26
C VAL A 115 8.54 -2.51 14.08
N ASP A 116 9.21 -2.70 12.94
CA ASP A 116 10.47 -1.99 12.58
C ASP A 116 10.20 -0.66 11.86
N SER A 117 8.95 -0.29 11.62
CA SER A 117 8.60 1.01 11.03
C SER A 117 8.43 2.06 12.12
N GLU A 118 8.98 3.24 11.90
CA GLU A 118 8.83 4.41 12.77
C GLU A 118 7.36 4.69 13.12
N PRO A 119 7.10 5.36 14.27
CA PRO A 119 5.76 5.49 14.84
C PRO A 119 4.75 6.09 13.86
N ALA A 120 3.51 5.67 14.01
CA ALA A 120 2.33 6.06 13.24
C ALA A 120 2.33 7.55 12.85
N GLY A 121 2.58 7.84 11.59
CA GLY A 121 2.61 9.20 11.05
C GLY A 121 3.54 9.38 9.85
N SER A 122 4.57 8.57 9.67
CA SER A 122 5.43 8.61 8.50
C SER A 122 5.18 7.41 7.59
N HIS A 123 4.18 7.48 6.76
CA HIS A 123 4.03 6.49 5.68
C HIS A 123 5.11 6.77 4.63
N SER A 124 6.16 5.94 4.59
CA SER A 124 7.10 5.99 3.48
C SER A 124 6.32 5.87 2.15
N LEU A 125 6.48 6.85 1.27
CA LEU A 125 5.85 6.85 -0.05
C LEU A 125 6.59 5.97 -1.05
N LEU A 126 7.79 5.53 -0.71
CA LEU A 126 8.68 4.76 -1.54
C LEU A 126 9.05 3.46 -0.81
N PHE A 127 8.80 2.32 -1.42
CA PHE A 127 9.31 1.04 -0.94
C PHE A 127 10.75 0.86 -1.36
N VAL A 128 11.51 0.13 -0.54
CA VAL A 128 12.84 -0.32 -0.88
C VAL A 128 12.82 -1.85 -0.97
N GLU A 129 13.33 -2.40 -2.07
CA GLU A 129 13.55 -3.83 -2.25
C GLU A 129 14.99 -4.07 -2.71
N TYR A 130 15.55 -5.23 -2.36
CA TYR A 130 16.88 -5.63 -2.79
C TYR A 130 16.75 -6.64 -3.93
N GLU A 131 17.43 -6.38 -5.06
CA GLU A 131 17.38 -7.23 -6.25
C GLU A 131 18.77 -7.25 -6.90
N GLU A 132 19.09 -8.29 -7.65
CA GLU A 132 20.29 -8.33 -8.46
C GLU A 132 20.08 -7.48 -9.71
N LEU A 133 20.74 -6.32 -9.79
CA LEU A 133 20.56 -5.33 -10.85
C LEU A 133 21.71 -5.26 -11.85
N GLY A 134 22.61 -6.27 -11.85
CA GLY A 134 23.80 -6.26 -12.69
C GLY A 134 24.67 -5.04 -12.39
N ASN A 135 24.92 -4.19 -13.36
CA ASN A 135 25.77 -2.99 -13.23
C ASN A 135 25.03 -1.75 -12.68
N ASN A 136 23.73 -1.83 -12.45
CA ASN A 136 22.98 -0.71 -11.93
C ASN A 136 23.02 -0.72 -10.39
N ILE A 137 23.23 0.44 -9.77
CA ILE A 137 23.20 0.59 -8.32
C ILE A 137 21.75 0.56 -7.81
N TRP A 138 20.84 1.18 -8.56
CA TRP A 138 19.42 1.25 -8.24
C TRP A 138 18.56 1.23 -9.50
N ARG A 139 17.29 0.94 -9.33
CA ARG A 139 16.23 1.05 -10.34
C ARG A 139 14.90 1.40 -9.68
N LEU A 140 14.12 2.29 -10.28
CA LEU A 140 12.76 2.57 -9.83
C LEU A 140 11.78 1.69 -10.61
N ASP A 141 10.91 1.00 -9.89
CA ASP A 141 9.83 0.18 -10.44
C ASP A 141 8.49 0.88 -10.15
N LEU A 142 7.81 1.31 -11.21
CA LEU A 142 6.51 1.99 -11.17
C LEU A 142 5.37 1.13 -11.73
N ASP A 143 5.65 -0.07 -12.21
CA ASP A 143 4.66 -0.94 -12.84
C ASP A 143 3.79 -1.70 -11.82
N GLY A 144 4.19 -1.66 -10.56
CA GLY A 144 3.45 -2.26 -9.45
C GLY A 144 2.36 -1.37 -8.86
N ASP A 145 1.77 -1.87 -7.77
CA ASP A 145 0.74 -1.14 -7.01
C ASP A 145 1.27 0.10 -6.28
N TRP A 146 2.58 0.21 -6.11
CA TRP A 146 3.30 1.31 -5.46
C TRP A 146 4.68 1.48 -6.06
N PRO A 147 5.26 2.71 -6.02
CA PRO A 147 6.65 2.94 -6.37
C PRO A 147 7.62 2.12 -5.50
N VAL A 148 8.54 1.42 -6.12
CA VAL A 148 9.54 0.61 -5.45
C VAL A 148 10.93 1.02 -5.92
N LEU A 149 11.77 1.47 -4.99
CA LEU A 149 13.19 1.68 -5.24
C LEU A 149 13.90 0.34 -5.06
N LYS A 150 14.35 -0.25 -6.14
CA LYS A 150 15.16 -1.45 -6.13
C LYS A 150 16.62 -1.07 -5.96
N LEU A 151 17.28 -1.63 -4.96
CA LEU A 151 18.69 -1.46 -4.68
C LEU A 151 19.45 -2.74 -5.04
N ASN A 152 20.65 -2.58 -5.61
CA ASN A 152 21.44 -3.73 -6.01
C ASN A 152 22.03 -4.43 -4.78
N GLN A 153 21.59 -5.65 -4.52
CA GLN A 153 22.06 -6.45 -3.39
C GLN A 153 23.56 -6.84 -3.48
N ASN A 154 24.15 -6.72 -4.66
CA ASN A 154 25.58 -7.03 -4.88
C ASN A 154 26.50 -5.84 -4.55
N VAL A 155 25.95 -4.70 -4.15
CA VAL A 155 26.70 -3.53 -3.67
C VAL A 155 26.77 -3.59 -2.15
N ASP A 156 27.97 -3.63 -1.61
CA ASP A 156 28.19 -3.70 -0.16
C ASP A 156 27.51 -2.54 0.56
N GLU A 157 26.83 -2.85 1.66
CA GLU A 157 26.15 -1.88 2.54
C GLU A 157 25.17 -0.94 1.82
N ILE A 158 24.62 -1.33 0.67
CA ILE A 158 23.76 -0.45 -0.16
C ILE A 158 22.58 0.12 0.64
N GLY A 159 22.05 -0.62 1.60
CA GLY A 159 20.96 -0.14 2.45
C GLY A 159 21.40 1.03 3.35
N LEU A 160 22.62 0.95 3.92
CA LEU A 160 23.21 2.02 4.71
C LEU A 160 23.53 3.22 3.81
N VAL A 161 24.11 3.00 2.64
CA VAL A 161 24.37 4.06 1.66
C VAL A 161 23.08 4.77 1.27
N ALA A 162 22.02 4.05 0.96
CA ALA A 162 20.73 4.63 0.57
C ALA A 162 20.02 5.39 1.72
N SER A 163 20.34 5.06 2.98
CA SER A 163 19.71 5.69 4.15
C SER A 163 20.50 6.83 4.78
N SER A 164 21.82 6.95 4.50
CA SER A 164 22.69 7.89 5.22
C SER A 164 23.70 8.66 4.36
N ASP A 165 24.00 8.21 3.12
CA ASP A 165 25.00 8.88 2.28
C ASP A 165 24.39 10.11 1.59
N GLN A 166 24.94 11.29 1.88
CA GLN A 166 24.48 12.56 1.29
C GLN A 166 24.59 12.59 -0.24
N ARG A 167 25.55 11.86 -0.82
CA ARG A 167 25.71 11.77 -2.29
C ARG A 167 24.56 10.97 -2.89
N PHE A 168 24.14 9.90 -2.23
CA PHE A 168 22.98 9.12 -2.66
C PHE A 168 21.72 9.99 -2.59
N PHE A 169 21.54 10.76 -1.53
CA PHE A 169 20.43 11.70 -1.40
C PHE A 169 20.42 12.74 -2.51
N ALA A 170 21.57 13.32 -2.82
CA ALA A 170 21.67 14.39 -3.82
C ALA A 170 21.51 13.89 -5.27
N LEU A 171 21.91 12.65 -5.57
CA LEU A 171 21.93 12.13 -6.94
C LEU A 171 20.75 11.23 -7.26
N VAL A 172 20.26 10.45 -6.30
CA VAL A 172 19.24 9.43 -6.56
C VAL A 172 17.83 9.93 -6.27
N TYR A 173 17.59 10.51 -5.09
CA TYR A 173 16.23 10.91 -4.73
C TYR A 173 15.61 11.99 -5.62
N PRO A 174 16.32 13.01 -6.12
CA PRO A 174 15.74 13.93 -7.10
C PRO A 174 15.30 13.25 -8.38
N GLU A 175 16.09 12.26 -8.85
CA GLU A 175 15.76 11.51 -10.06
C GLU A 175 14.56 10.56 -9.81
N VAL A 176 14.51 9.90 -8.66
CA VAL A 176 13.34 9.10 -8.25
C VAL A 176 12.09 9.98 -8.23
N PHE A 177 12.19 11.17 -7.62
CA PHE A 177 11.08 12.11 -7.54
C PHE A 177 10.62 12.56 -8.93
N ARG A 178 11.57 12.90 -9.80
CA ARG A 178 11.28 13.28 -11.20
C ARG A 178 10.55 12.16 -11.94
N GLN A 179 11.04 10.91 -11.85
CA GLN A 179 10.41 9.77 -12.53
C GLN A 179 8.99 9.51 -12.00
N VAL A 180 8.80 9.56 -10.70
CA VAL A 180 7.47 9.39 -10.09
C VAL A 180 6.51 10.46 -10.58
N LEU A 181 6.90 11.73 -10.52
CA LEU A 181 6.04 12.82 -10.97
C LEU A 181 5.78 12.77 -12.48
N THR A 182 6.77 12.40 -13.29
CA THR A 182 6.56 12.18 -14.73
C THR A 182 5.49 11.13 -14.97
N ARG A 183 5.56 9.98 -14.28
CA ARG A 183 4.56 8.92 -14.36
C ARG A 183 3.18 9.43 -13.98
N VAL A 184 3.07 10.10 -12.81
CA VAL A 184 1.80 10.57 -12.26
C VAL A 184 1.16 11.65 -13.12
N VAL A 185 1.92 12.70 -13.48
CA VAL A 185 1.36 13.90 -14.12
C VAL A 185 1.28 13.77 -15.63
N ILE A 186 2.31 13.19 -16.26
CA ILE A 186 2.42 13.15 -17.72
C ILE A 186 1.78 11.89 -18.29
N GLU A 187 2.07 10.71 -17.71
CA GLU A 187 1.59 9.45 -18.29
C GLU A 187 0.20 9.06 -17.80
N GLU A 188 -0.12 9.30 -16.52
CA GLU A 188 -1.42 8.98 -15.94
C GLU A 188 -2.38 10.18 -15.93
N GLU A 189 -1.92 11.38 -16.32
CA GLU A 189 -2.70 12.62 -16.32
C GLU A 189 -3.38 12.90 -14.97
N HIS A 190 -2.77 12.42 -13.86
CA HIS A 190 -3.30 12.57 -12.52
C HIS A 190 -2.77 13.87 -11.92
N THR A 191 -3.63 14.89 -11.81
CA THR A 191 -3.25 16.24 -11.36
C THR A 191 -3.90 16.65 -10.04
N ASP A 192 -4.91 15.92 -9.56
CA ASP A 192 -5.64 16.25 -8.34
C ASP A 192 -5.05 15.50 -7.13
N PRO A 193 -4.36 16.19 -6.21
CA PRO A 193 -3.79 15.56 -5.03
C PRO A 193 -4.85 15.08 -4.03
N ASP A 194 -6.06 15.62 -4.09
CA ASP A 194 -7.12 15.36 -3.12
C ASP A 194 -8.17 14.36 -3.63
N CYS A 195 -7.97 13.83 -4.85
CA CYS A 195 -8.88 12.89 -5.49
C CYS A 195 -9.06 11.58 -4.71
N ASP A 196 -7.95 11.00 -4.24
CA ASP A 196 -7.91 9.70 -3.53
C ASP A 196 -6.73 9.63 -2.53
N ASP A 197 -6.74 8.62 -1.65
CA ASP A 197 -5.59 8.28 -0.79
C ASP A 197 -4.70 7.21 -1.47
N ASP A 198 -4.59 7.25 -2.79
CA ASP A 198 -3.69 6.41 -3.57
C ASP A 198 -2.28 7.01 -3.63
N TRP A 199 -1.30 6.23 -4.08
CA TRP A 199 0.07 6.69 -4.10
C TRP A 199 0.32 7.90 -5.03
N PRO A 200 -0.35 8.07 -6.19
CA PRO A 200 -0.20 9.26 -7.01
C PRO A 200 -0.60 10.53 -6.27
N SER A 201 -1.78 10.52 -5.62
CA SER A 201 -2.26 11.68 -4.84
C SER A 201 -1.34 12.00 -3.67
N LEU A 202 -0.78 10.98 -2.99
CA LEU A 202 0.15 11.17 -1.89
C LEU A 202 1.48 11.81 -2.36
N TRP A 203 1.99 11.44 -3.53
CA TRP A 203 3.18 12.04 -4.11
C TRP A 203 2.93 13.48 -4.57
N LEU A 204 1.75 13.80 -5.09
CA LEU A 204 1.37 15.18 -5.38
C LEU A 204 1.24 16.01 -4.11
N LYS A 205 0.67 15.46 -3.02
CA LYS A 205 0.66 16.12 -1.70
C LYS A 205 2.07 16.41 -1.18
N LEU A 206 2.99 15.46 -1.34
CA LEU A 206 4.40 15.68 -1.00
C LEU A 206 5.01 16.79 -1.86
N ALA A 207 4.81 16.74 -3.18
CA ALA A 207 5.33 17.75 -4.10
C ALA A 207 4.92 19.18 -3.69
N ARG A 208 3.65 19.38 -3.34
CA ARG A 208 3.12 20.68 -2.89
C ARG A 208 3.77 21.21 -1.60
N ARG A 209 4.40 20.36 -0.80
CA ARG A 209 5.07 20.73 0.46
C ARG A 209 6.54 21.06 0.30
N LEU A 210 7.13 20.81 -0.88
CA LEU A 210 8.54 21.09 -1.10
C LEU A 210 8.78 22.60 -1.18
N PRO A 211 9.91 23.09 -0.58
CA PRO A 211 10.25 24.50 -0.65
C PRO A 211 10.50 24.94 -2.10
N GLY A 212 10.01 26.11 -2.46
CA GLY A 212 10.17 26.67 -3.82
C GLY A 212 9.06 26.36 -4.80
N MET A 213 8.06 25.55 -4.41
CA MET A 213 6.82 25.41 -5.18
C MET A 213 5.94 26.64 -4.92
N VAL A 214 5.99 27.60 -5.82
CA VAL A 214 4.95 28.62 -5.98
C VAL A 214 3.83 27.96 -6.77
N ASP A 215 2.57 28.35 -6.54
CA ASP A 215 1.38 27.74 -7.16
C ASP A 215 1.62 27.29 -8.60
N PRO A 216 1.16 26.06 -8.97
CA PRO A 216 1.34 25.57 -10.33
C PRO A 216 0.73 26.56 -11.31
N PRO A 217 1.33 26.79 -12.47
CA PRO A 217 0.74 27.62 -13.52
C PRO A 217 -0.65 27.07 -13.84
N ALA A 218 -1.62 27.97 -13.89
CA ALA A 218 -3.01 27.69 -14.18
C ALA A 218 -3.20 27.06 -15.58
#